data_920e01003831c3a6f60ad505d0515d00
#
_entry.id   920e01003831c3a6f60ad505d0515d00
#
_cell.length_a   1.000
_cell.length_b   1.000
_cell.length_c   1.000
_cell.angle_alpha   90.00
_cell.angle_beta   90.00
_cell.angle_gamma   90.00
#
_symmetry.space_group_name_H-M   'P 1'
#
loop_
_entity.id
_entity.type
_entity.pdbx_description
1 polymer ?
#
loop_
_entity_poly.entity_id
_entity_poly.type
_entity_poly.pdbx_seq_one_letter_code
_entity_poly.pdbx_strand_id
1 'polypeptide(L)'
;VKVLLTTEGTYPFTSGGVSTWCEQMLEGLPEHEFTVLAVIANPHVDYRYEVPANARIVPVPLWGIEHIEEYVQLSGLLRRKVWPGGGGPVRDRLLPAVEELLDTMLLRVGTPERISACLLEFADYADRWDLRRALRTREVWTLFADRLRRHPLFRMSSLEGVITCGQSIYRYLLPITVPLPEDLEVGHASAAAFCALPALCARLQRGLPFLLTEHGVYLRERVLSLVRDGTPTLQKILLGNFYRAIVTVSYHLADRILPVCEFNTLWETRLDPTTSERTRVIPNGVPVGRFAPRPDAADPGPVAVFVGRVDPLKDLETLLAAFALARQAIPDARLEIWGPETDPDYSALLRGQVADAGIGPAVAFRGPTSVPVDAFHRGRVVVQSSLSEGMPFSLLEAMSCGRPVVATAVGGVPEVLQPGPWLVPPQDPRALAASLIRAFRLTDEERAAVGEVNRRRILERFAEEQMLAAYDEEYRRSVDLRREAAA
;
A
#
# COMPACT_ATOMS: atom_id res chain seq x y z
N VAL A 1 1.77 -4.19 24.27
CA VAL A 1 1.65 -5.36 23.38
C VAL A 1 2.86 -5.42 22.45
N LYS A 2 3.37 -6.63 22.19
CA LYS A 2 4.47 -6.87 21.24
C LYS A 2 3.89 -7.18 19.86
N VAL A 3 4.02 -6.23 18.95
CA VAL A 3 3.37 -6.25 17.64
C VAL A 3 4.40 -6.53 16.54
N LEU A 4 4.15 -7.53 15.69
CA LEU A 4 4.80 -7.65 14.40
C LEU A 4 4.02 -6.79 13.39
N LEU A 5 4.56 -5.63 13.03
CA LEU A 5 4.00 -4.79 11.97
C LEU A 5 4.71 -5.10 10.65
N THR A 6 3.95 -5.44 9.60
CA THR A 6 4.56 -5.76 8.31
C THR A 6 4.12 -4.78 7.21
N THR A 7 5.07 -4.34 6.37
CA THR A 7 4.83 -3.34 5.33
C THR A 7 5.59 -3.66 4.05
N GLU A 8 5.11 -3.15 2.90
CA GLU A 8 5.70 -3.39 1.58
C GLU A 8 6.08 -2.09 0.89
N GLY A 9 7.38 -1.88 0.66
CA GLY A 9 7.92 -0.77 -0.12
C GLY A 9 7.70 0.62 0.49
N THR A 10 7.45 0.71 1.79
CA THR A 10 7.00 1.95 2.44
C THR A 10 7.92 2.33 3.63
N TYR A 11 7.40 2.35 4.84
CA TYR A 11 8.12 2.78 6.05
C TYR A 11 9.30 1.85 6.38
N PRO A 12 10.44 2.38 6.80
CA PRO A 12 10.80 3.81 6.94
C PRO A 12 11.53 4.39 5.72
N PHE A 13 11.45 3.78 4.54
CA PHE A 13 12.33 4.04 3.39
C PHE A 13 11.74 5.00 2.36
N THR A 14 10.42 5.04 2.18
CA THR A 14 9.76 5.87 1.18
C THR A 14 8.63 6.69 1.78
N SER A 15 8.44 7.92 1.30
CA SER A 15 7.31 8.76 1.70
C SER A 15 6.02 8.31 0.99
N GLY A 16 4.92 8.24 1.73
CA GLY A 16 3.60 7.86 1.21
C GLY A 16 2.58 7.64 2.31
N GLY A 17 1.32 7.44 1.96
CA GLY A 17 0.23 7.29 2.93
C GLY A 17 0.46 6.18 3.94
N VAL A 18 0.87 4.98 3.48
CA VAL A 18 1.17 3.85 4.39
C VAL A 18 2.36 4.17 5.31
N SER A 19 3.37 4.90 4.82
CA SER A 19 4.51 5.31 5.65
C SER A 19 4.09 6.31 6.71
N THR A 20 3.25 7.28 6.37
CA THR A 20 2.66 8.23 7.32
C THR A 20 1.85 7.49 8.39
N TRP A 21 1.02 6.54 7.98
CA TRP A 21 0.27 5.71 8.92
C TRP A 21 1.18 4.90 9.84
N CYS A 22 2.24 4.27 9.30
CA CYS A 22 3.22 3.55 10.13
C CYS A 22 3.90 4.49 11.15
N GLU A 23 4.35 5.68 10.73
CA GLU A 23 4.93 6.70 11.61
C GLU A 23 3.98 7.05 12.75
N GLN A 24 2.72 7.39 12.41
CA GLN A 24 1.68 7.71 13.40
C GLN A 24 1.44 6.56 14.38
N MET A 25 1.38 5.30 13.90
CA MET A 25 1.20 4.13 14.76
C MET A 25 2.35 3.95 15.74
N LEU A 26 3.59 4.10 15.28
CA LEU A 26 4.77 3.88 16.11
C LEU A 26 4.99 5.01 17.12
N GLU A 27 4.79 6.26 16.72
CA GLU A 27 4.94 7.43 17.59
C GLU A 27 3.76 7.61 18.54
N GLY A 28 2.55 7.37 18.04
CA GLY A 28 1.31 7.58 18.76
C GLY A 28 0.93 6.47 19.75
N LEU A 29 1.58 5.31 19.66
CA LEU A 29 1.34 4.15 20.54
C LEU A 29 2.65 3.71 21.26
N PRO A 30 3.27 4.59 22.06
CA PRO A 30 4.58 4.31 22.68
C PRO A 30 4.56 3.18 23.71
N GLU A 31 3.41 2.78 24.21
CA GLU A 31 3.22 1.66 25.13
C GLU A 31 3.27 0.28 24.47
N HIS A 32 3.29 0.21 23.13
CA HIS A 32 3.48 -1.02 22.38
C HIS A 32 4.94 -1.14 21.89
N GLU A 33 5.43 -2.36 21.77
CA GLU A 33 6.73 -2.67 21.19
C GLU A 33 6.53 -3.21 19.76
N PHE A 34 7.13 -2.55 18.77
CA PHE A 34 6.95 -2.91 17.38
C PHE A 34 8.20 -3.58 16.78
N THR A 35 8.03 -4.76 16.21
CA THR A 35 8.98 -5.31 15.24
C THR A 35 8.42 -5.02 13.84
N VAL A 36 9.00 -4.04 13.14
CA VAL A 36 8.56 -3.66 11.81
C VAL A 36 9.33 -4.46 10.76
N LEU A 37 8.65 -5.41 10.11
CA LEU A 37 9.21 -6.15 9.00
C LEU A 37 8.87 -5.41 7.71
N ALA A 38 9.87 -4.77 7.11
CA ALA A 38 9.72 -3.98 5.90
C ALA A 38 10.22 -4.74 4.67
N VAL A 39 9.30 -5.20 3.82
CA VAL A 39 9.64 -5.80 2.53
C VAL A 39 10.02 -4.68 1.57
N ILE A 40 11.24 -4.71 1.04
CA ILE A 40 11.79 -3.65 0.18
C ILE A 40 12.31 -4.22 -1.13
N ALA A 41 12.30 -3.41 -2.18
CA ALA A 41 12.80 -3.83 -3.49
C ALA A 41 14.33 -3.95 -3.49
N ASN A 42 15.04 -2.99 -2.89
CA ASN A 42 16.50 -2.88 -2.94
C ASN A 42 17.08 -2.70 -1.53
N PRO A 43 18.15 -3.41 -1.12
CA PRO A 43 18.79 -3.26 0.18
C PRO A 43 19.52 -1.91 0.38
N HIS A 44 19.80 -1.19 -0.71
CA HIS A 44 20.53 0.09 -0.71
C HIS A 44 19.55 1.26 -0.67
N VAL A 45 18.75 1.35 0.39
CA VAL A 45 17.79 2.44 0.61
C VAL A 45 18.04 3.05 1.98
N ASP A 46 18.06 4.38 2.04
CA ASP A 46 18.24 5.13 3.27
C ASP A 46 16.92 5.29 4.01
N TYR A 47 17.00 5.41 5.33
CA TYR A 47 15.86 5.75 6.18
C TYR A 47 15.46 7.20 5.93
N ARG A 48 14.18 7.41 5.65
CA ARG A 48 13.58 8.75 5.49
C ARG A 48 12.85 9.22 6.75
N TYR A 49 12.57 8.29 7.65
CA TYR A 49 11.89 8.53 8.91
C TYR A 49 12.83 8.18 10.07
N GLU A 50 12.75 8.92 11.15
CA GLU A 50 13.37 8.51 12.40
C GLU A 50 12.59 7.32 12.96
N VAL A 51 13.32 6.35 13.51
CA VAL A 51 12.70 5.15 14.10
C VAL A 51 12.59 5.39 15.60
N PRO A 52 11.36 5.42 16.17
CA PRO A 52 11.19 5.64 17.60
C PRO A 52 11.73 4.46 18.43
N ALA A 53 12.01 4.72 19.71
CA ALA A 53 12.68 3.76 20.61
C ALA A 53 11.88 2.46 20.85
N ASN A 54 10.56 2.50 20.69
CA ASN A 54 9.65 1.34 20.81
C ASN A 54 9.59 0.49 19.54
N ALA A 55 10.36 0.81 18.50
CA ALA A 55 10.33 0.12 17.23
C ALA A 55 11.69 -0.43 16.79
N ARG A 56 11.69 -1.62 16.22
CA ARG A 56 12.85 -2.26 15.60
C ARG A 56 12.52 -2.58 14.14
N ILE A 57 13.36 -2.10 13.21
CA ILE A 57 13.18 -2.37 11.77
C ILE A 57 13.94 -3.63 11.36
N VAL A 58 13.24 -4.50 10.60
CA VAL A 58 13.80 -5.70 9.96
C VAL A 58 13.57 -5.57 8.45
N PRO A 59 14.54 -5.07 7.69
CA PRO A 59 14.41 -4.96 6.23
C PRO A 59 14.50 -6.33 5.57
N VAL A 60 13.62 -6.59 4.60
CA VAL A 60 13.58 -7.82 3.80
C VAL A 60 13.69 -7.46 2.32
N PRO A 61 14.92 -7.35 1.79
CA PRO A 61 15.11 -7.02 0.39
C PRO A 61 14.75 -8.19 -0.51
N LEU A 62 13.94 -7.90 -1.54
CA LEU A 62 13.53 -8.88 -2.56
C LEU A 62 14.52 -8.94 -3.73
N TRP A 63 15.16 -7.82 -4.06
CA TRP A 63 16.08 -7.64 -5.18
C TRP A 63 17.45 -7.20 -4.68
N GLY A 64 18.47 -7.30 -5.52
CA GLY A 64 19.85 -6.87 -5.17
C GLY A 64 20.60 -7.83 -4.26
N ILE A 65 20.00 -8.95 -3.85
CA ILE A 65 20.66 -9.96 -2.99
C ILE A 65 21.59 -10.87 -3.80
N GLU A 66 21.47 -10.87 -5.13
CA GLU A 66 22.19 -11.81 -6.01
C GLU A 66 23.70 -11.55 -6.05
N HIS A 67 24.11 -10.34 -5.77
CA HIS A 67 25.52 -9.93 -5.69
C HIS A 67 26.06 -9.86 -4.26
N ILE A 68 25.21 -10.07 -3.24
CA ILE A 68 25.58 -10.03 -1.83
C ILE A 68 25.40 -11.44 -1.23
N GLU A 69 25.78 -12.47 -1.97
CA GLU A 69 25.90 -13.82 -1.41
C GLU A 69 26.75 -13.81 -0.14
N GLU A 70 27.72 -12.90 -0.02
CA GLU A 70 28.57 -12.72 1.15
C GLU A 70 27.81 -12.24 2.39
N TYR A 71 26.90 -11.27 2.28
CA TYR A 71 26.10 -10.77 3.41
C TYR A 71 24.96 -11.73 3.81
N VAL A 72 24.34 -12.34 2.82
CA VAL A 72 23.35 -13.39 3.08
C VAL A 72 24.01 -14.64 3.63
N GLN A 73 25.26 -14.90 3.27
CA GLN A 73 26.06 -15.99 3.81
C GLN A 73 26.44 -15.78 5.28
N LEU A 74 26.58 -14.55 5.79
CA LEU A 74 26.81 -14.33 7.22
C LEU A 74 25.61 -14.78 8.07
N SER A 75 24.40 -14.46 7.67
CA SER A 75 23.19 -15.03 8.27
C SER A 75 23.01 -16.51 7.92
N GLY A 76 23.41 -16.93 6.72
CA GLY A 76 23.43 -18.31 6.25
C GLY A 76 24.54 -19.16 6.90
N LEU A 77 25.67 -18.57 7.30
CA LEU A 77 26.74 -19.24 8.07
C LEU A 77 26.32 -19.47 9.51
N LEU A 78 25.58 -18.55 10.11
CA LEU A 78 24.95 -18.77 11.42
C LEU A 78 23.87 -19.86 11.32
N ARG A 79 23.07 -19.87 10.27
CA ARG A 79 22.11 -20.94 9.98
C ARG A 79 22.80 -22.27 9.64
N ARG A 80 23.91 -22.29 8.90
CA ARG A 80 24.70 -23.53 8.64
C ARG A 80 25.29 -24.15 9.89
N LYS A 81 25.58 -23.37 10.92
CA LYS A 81 25.94 -23.91 12.25
C LYS A 81 24.77 -24.58 12.95
N VAL A 82 23.54 -24.13 12.66
CA VAL A 82 22.30 -24.66 13.26
C VAL A 82 21.71 -25.79 12.40
N TRP A 83 21.86 -25.72 11.06
CA TRP A 83 21.32 -26.73 10.11
C TRP A 83 22.40 -27.32 9.20
N PRO A 84 23.18 -28.30 9.68
CA PRO A 84 24.23 -28.94 8.88
C PRO A 84 23.75 -29.71 7.66
N GLY A 85 22.44 -30.00 7.55
CA GLY A 85 21.84 -30.84 6.50
C GLY A 85 21.60 -30.20 5.13
N GLY A 86 21.92 -28.93 4.89
CA GLY A 86 21.75 -28.29 3.58
C GLY A 86 20.29 -27.99 3.22
N GLY A 87 19.86 -28.29 1.97
CA GLY A 87 18.52 -27.96 1.43
C GLY A 87 17.38 -28.84 1.95
N GLY A 88 17.62 -29.78 2.86
CA GLY A 88 16.56 -30.64 3.43
C GLY A 88 15.89 -31.60 2.43
N PRO A 89 14.78 -32.24 2.81
CA PRO A 89 14.05 -33.20 1.98
C PRO A 89 13.16 -32.50 0.93
N VAL A 90 13.80 -31.97 -0.11
CA VAL A 90 13.11 -31.19 -1.16
C VAL A 90 11.99 -32.03 -1.80
N ARG A 91 12.27 -33.31 -2.17
CA ARG A 91 11.32 -34.14 -2.90
C ARG A 91 10.09 -34.50 -2.09
N ASP A 92 10.29 -34.84 -0.81
CA ASP A 92 9.22 -35.43 -0.02
C ASP A 92 8.34 -34.38 0.67
N ARG A 93 8.87 -33.17 0.90
CA ARG A 93 8.18 -32.12 1.61
C ARG A 93 7.93 -30.85 0.77
N LEU A 94 8.97 -30.31 0.15
CA LEU A 94 8.87 -29.02 -0.53
C LEU A 94 8.16 -29.12 -1.87
N LEU A 95 8.48 -30.13 -2.71
CA LEU A 95 7.90 -30.25 -4.05
C LEU A 95 6.37 -30.32 -4.03
N PRO A 96 5.70 -31.09 -3.14
CA PRO A 96 4.23 -31.10 -3.08
C PRO A 96 3.62 -29.70 -2.81
N ALA A 97 4.22 -28.93 -1.90
CA ALA A 97 3.75 -27.58 -1.60
C ALA A 97 3.99 -26.61 -2.77
N VAL A 98 5.13 -26.71 -3.46
CA VAL A 98 5.42 -25.93 -4.68
C VAL A 98 4.46 -26.30 -5.80
N GLU A 99 4.17 -27.61 -5.99
CA GLU A 99 3.22 -28.09 -6.99
C GLU A 99 1.83 -27.53 -6.76
N GLU A 100 1.33 -27.59 -5.54
CA GLU A 100 0.04 -27.05 -5.15
C GLU A 100 -0.05 -25.51 -5.37
N LEU A 101 0.99 -24.77 -5.01
CA LEU A 101 1.07 -23.34 -5.27
C LEU A 101 1.02 -23.04 -6.77
N LEU A 102 1.77 -23.81 -7.59
CA LEU A 102 1.77 -23.66 -9.05
C LEU A 102 0.40 -23.98 -9.65
N ASP A 103 -0.28 -25.03 -9.19
CA ASP A 103 -1.62 -25.35 -9.66
C ASP A 103 -2.62 -24.25 -9.31
N THR A 104 -2.52 -23.66 -8.12
CA THR A 104 -3.30 -22.49 -7.75
C THR A 104 -3.05 -21.31 -8.70
N MET A 105 -1.79 -21.05 -9.04
CA MET A 105 -1.40 -19.94 -9.93
C MET A 105 -1.77 -20.19 -11.40
N LEU A 106 -1.72 -21.42 -11.87
CA LEU A 106 -2.00 -21.78 -13.26
C LEU A 106 -3.48 -22.04 -13.52
N LEU A 107 -4.15 -22.75 -12.62
CA LEU A 107 -5.49 -23.28 -12.83
C LEU A 107 -6.59 -22.54 -12.05
N ARG A 108 -6.23 -21.64 -11.13
CA ARG A 108 -7.14 -20.95 -10.20
C ARG A 108 -7.98 -21.91 -9.33
N VAL A 109 -7.43 -23.06 -9.00
CA VAL A 109 -8.15 -24.11 -8.25
C VAL A 109 -7.83 -24.14 -6.75
N GLY A 110 -6.95 -23.24 -6.27
CA GLY A 110 -6.59 -23.18 -4.85
C GLY A 110 -7.72 -22.60 -3.99
N THR A 111 -8.03 -23.29 -2.90
CA THR A 111 -8.87 -22.75 -1.83
C THR A 111 -7.97 -22.12 -0.75
N PRO A 112 -8.52 -21.23 0.11
CA PRO A 112 -7.74 -20.63 1.21
C PRO A 112 -7.07 -21.69 2.09
N GLU A 113 -7.73 -22.81 2.37
CA GLU A 113 -7.22 -23.92 3.19
C GLU A 113 -6.01 -24.60 2.52
N ARG A 114 -6.08 -24.83 1.21
CA ARG A 114 -4.96 -25.44 0.45
C ARG A 114 -3.76 -24.50 0.39
N ILE A 115 -4.00 -23.18 0.19
CA ILE A 115 -2.95 -22.17 0.20
C ILE A 115 -2.34 -22.07 1.62
N SER A 116 -3.16 -22.10 2.66
CA SER A 116 -2.72 -22.11 4.06
C SER A 116 -1.82 -23.29 4.36
N ALA A 117 -2.17 -24.50 3.87
CA ALA A 117 -1.34 -25.69 4.02
C ALA A 117 0.02 -25.54 3.31
N CYS A 118 0.06 -24.95 2.12
CA CYS A 118 1.30 -24.63 1.42
C CYS A 118 2.19 -23.66 2.23
N LEU A 119 1.59 -22.57 2.75
CA LEU A 119 2.31 -21.58 3.55
C LEU A 119 2.85 -22.19 4.84
N LEU A 120 2.08 -23.04 5.50
CA LEU A 120 2.53 -23.74 6.71
C LEU A 120 3.72 -24.66 6.39
N GLU A 121 3.66 -25.43 5.30
CA GLU A 121 4.78 -26.28 4.89
C GLU A 121 6.03 -25.49 4.55
N PHE A 122 5.89 -24.32 3.84
CA PHE A 122 7.03 -23.44 3.57
C PHE A 122 7.62 -22.87 4.85
N ALA A 123 6.78 -22.48 5.81
CA ALA A 123 7.24 -21.94 7.10
C ALA A 123 7.94 -23.02 7.93
N ASP A 124 7.34 -24.20 8.07
CA ASP A 124 7.93 -25.34 8.78
C ASP A 124 9.23 -25.81 8.13
N TYR A 125 9.31 -25.73 6.80
CA TYR A 125 10.53 -26.02 6.08
C TYR A 125 11.61 -24.97 6.37
N ALA A 126 11.24 -23.67 6.37
CA ALA A 126 12.17 -22.57 6.64
C ALA A 126 12.75 -22.59 8.07
N ASP A 127 11.98 -23.10 9.04
CA ASP A 127 12.44 -23.24 10.41
C ASP A 127 13.52 -24.31 10.57
N ARG A 128 13.50 -25.33 9.72
CA ARG A 128 14.39 -26.51 9.84
C ARG A 128 15.51 -26.54 8.81
N TRP A 129 15.27 -26.00 7.61
CA TRP A 129 16.17 -26.07 6.47
C TRP A 129 16.27 -24.74 5.74
N ASP A 130 17.23 -24.62 4.85
CA ASP A 130 17.42 -23.43 4.02
C ASP A 130 16.42 -23.44 2.85
N LEU A 131 15.23 -22.83 3.08
CA LEU A 131 14.18 -22.71 2.05
C LEU A 131 14.67 -21.94 0.81
N ARG A 132 15.53 -20.92 0.98
CA ARG A 132 16.07 -20.14 -0.14
C ARG A 132 16.86 -21.02 -1.09
N ARG A 133 17.74 -21.85 -0.53
CA ARG A 133 18.52 -22.82 -1.30
C ARG A 133 17.65 -23.91 -1.92
N ALA A 134 16.68 -24.40 -1.18
CA ALA A 134 15.78 -25.47 -1.61
C ALA A 134 14.92 -25.03 -2.82
N LEU A 135 14.35 -23.82 -2.78
CA LEU A 135 13.58 -23.25 -3.90
C LEU A 135 14.42 -23.02 -5.17
N ARG A 136 15.75 -22.95 -5.07
CA ARG A 136 16.67 -22.79 -6.22
C ARG A 136 17.22 -24.12 -6.73
N THR A 137 16.72 -25.25 -6.26
CA THR A 137 17.18 -26.57 -6.71
C THR A 137 16.69 -26.92 -8.12
N ARG A 138 17.41 -27.84 -8.76
CA ARG A 138 17.04 -28.35 -10.08
C ARG A 138 15.67 -29.00 -10.08
N GLU A 139 15.32 -29.68 -8.99
CA GLU A 139 14.03 -30.35 -8.82
C GLU A 139 12.88 -29.35 -8.87
N VAL A 140 12.95 -28.26 -8.11
CA VAL A 140 11.93 -27.19 -8.10
C VAL A 140 11.85 -26.52 -9.46
N TRP A 141 13.00 -26.21 -10.09
CA TRP A 141 13.03 -25.64 -11.43
C TRP A 141 12.39 -26.57 -12.47
N THR A 142 12.71 -27.86 -12.42
CA THR A 142 12.14 -28.84 -13.36
C THR A 142 10.63 -28.94 -13.20
N LEU A 143 10.13 -29.03 -11.98
CA LEU A 143 8.69 -29.02 -11.70
C LEU A 143 8.02 -27.76 -12.28
N PHE A 144 8.57 -26.59 -12.01
CA PHE A 144 8.06 -25.30 -12.51
C PHE A 144 8.01 -25.26 -14.04
N ALA A 145 9.13 -25.58 -14.70
CA ALA A 145 9.24 -25.57 -16.14
C ALA A 145 8.30 -26.59 -16.82
N ASP A 146 8.17 -27.79 -16.25
CA ASP A 146 7.30 -28.84 -16.79
C ASP A 146 5.82 -28.49 -16.64
N ARG A 147 5.42 -27.87 -15.53
CA ARG A 147 4.05 -27.39 -15.35
C ARG A 147 3.68 -26.32 -16.38
N LEU A 148 4.57 -25.35 -16.63
CA LEU A 148 4.35 -24.33 -17.65
C LEU A 148 4.27 -24.92 -19.06
N ARG A 149 5.17 -25.84 -19.43
CA ARG A 149 5.17 -26.47 -20.75
C ARG A 149 3.89 -27.27 -21.04
N ARG A 150 3.32 -27.92 -20.03
CA ARG A 150 2.08 -28.70 -20.16
C ARG A 150 0.85 -27.81 -20.26
N HIS A 151 0.93 -26.56 -19.80
CA HIS A 151 -0.21 -25.65 -19.85
C HIS A 151 -0.40 -25.08 -21.27
N PRO A 152 -1.59 -25.21 -21.90
CA PRO A 152 -1.83 -24.81 -23.28
C PRO A 152 -1.44 -23.37 -23.61
N LEU A 153 -1.67 -22.44 -22.69
CA LEU A 153 -1.39 -21.01 -22.87
C LEU A 153 0.11 -20.67 -22.78
N PHE A 154 0.93 -21.52 -22.14
CA PHE A 154 2.31 -21.15 -21.80
C PHE A 154 3.37 -22.01 -22.49
N ARG A 155 2.99 -23.07 -23.20
CA ARG A 155 3.92 -23.96 -23.92
C ARG A 155 4.80 -23.24 -24.93
N MET A 156 4.36 -22.06 -25.42
CA MET A 156 5.10 -21.21 -26.38
C MET A 156 5.77 -20.00 -25.71
N SER A 157 5.80 -19.94 -24.39
CA SER A 157 6.46 -18.83 -23.68
C SER A 157 7.98 -18.86 -23.90
N SER A 158 8.57 -17.66 -23.97
CA SER A 158 10.03 -17.55 -24.08
C SER A 158 10.70 -18.08 -22.79
N LEU A 159 11.92 -18.59 -22.94
CA LEU A 159 12.73 -19.04 -21.78
C LEU A 159 12.94 -17.90 -20.79
N GLU A 160 13.19 -16.67 -21.28
CA GLU A 160 13.33 -15.47 -20.47
C GLU A 160 12.07 -15.22 -19.63
N GLY A 161 10.87 -15.28 -20.23
CA GLY A 161 9.61 -15.10 -19.52
C GLY A 161 9.41 -16.13 -18.43
N VAL A 162 9.77 -17.41 -18.69
CA VAL A 162 9.70 -18.48 -17.70
C VAL A 162 10.67 -18.25 -16.53
N ILE A 163 11.91 -17.87 -16.82
CA ILE A 163 12.92 -17.54 -15.80
C ILE A 163 12.45 -16.36 -14.94
N THR A 164 11.99 -15.28 -15.55
CA THR A 164 11.54 -14.07 -14.86
C THR A 164 10.35 -14.38 -13.92
N CYS A 165 9.40 -15.19 -14.37
CA CYS A 165 8.30 -15.64 -13.50
C CYS A 165 8.79 -16.47 -12.31
N GLY A 166 9.67 -17.44 -12.55
CA GLY A 166 10.23 -18.28 -11.49
C GLY A 166 11.01 -17.45 -10.45
N GLN A 167 11.81 -16.48 -10.91
CA GLN A 167 12.52 -15.55 -10.05
C GLN A 167 11.57 -14.67 -9.22
N SER A 168 10.49 -14.17 -9.82
CA SER A 168 9.51 -13.35 -9.12
C SER A 168 8.82 -14.15 -8.00
N ILE A 169 8.37 -15.38 -8.29
CA ILE A 169 7.74 -16.26 -7.28
C ILE A 169 8.72 -16.56 -6.15
N TYR A 170 9.95 -16.94 -6.47
CA TYR A 170 11.00 -17.18 -5.50
C TYR A 170 11.16 -15.99 -4.55
N ARG A 171 11.30 -14.77 -5.10
CA ARG A 171 11.53 -13.55 -4.33
C ARG A 171 10.36 -13.21 -3.43
N TYR A 172 9.14 -13.31 -3.92
CA TYR A 172 7.95 -13.00 -3.14
C TYR A 172 7.71 -14.00 -1.98
N LEU A 173 8.33 -15.18 -2.01
CA LEU A 173 8.33 -16.11 -0.87
C LEU A 173 9.44 -15.83 0.16
N LEU A 174 10.42 -14.97 -0.14
CA LEU A 174 11.52 -14.67 0.78
C LEU A 174 11.09 -14.15 2.16
N PRO A 175 10.02 -13.34 2.31
CA PRO A 175 9.59 -12.90 3.62
C PRO A 175 9.29 -14.03 4.61
N ILE A 176 8.88 -15.22 4.13
CA ILE A 176 8.65 -16.39 4.98
C ILE A 176 9.94 -16.86 5.67
N THR A 177 11.11 -16.58 5.09
CA THR A 177 12.39 -17.06 5.61
C THR A 177 12.97 -16.21 6.76
N VAL A 178 12.28 -15.16 7.16
CA VAL A 178 12.74 -14.24 8.21
C VAL A 178 12.37 -14.82 9.57
N PRO A 179 13.35 -15.06 10.46
CA PRO A 179 13.06 -15.53 11.80
C PRO A 179 12.35 -14.44 12.60
N LEU A 180 11.21 -14.80 13.19
CA LEU A 180 10.41 -13.90 14.01
C LEU A 180 10.69 -14.11 15.50
N PRO A 181 10.65 -13.05 16.34
CA PRO A 181 10.69 -13.19 17.80
C PRO A 181 9.61 -14.17 18.31
N GLU A 182 9.95 -14.92 19.36
CA GLU A 182 9.03 -15.90 19.95
C GLU A 182 7.95 -15.23 20.81
N ASP A 183 8.25 -14.07 21.36
CA ASP A 183 7.44 -13.32 22.32
C ASP A 183 6.43 -12.36 21.68
N LEU A 184 6.21 -12.44 20.36
CA LEU A 184 5.18 -11.68 19.66
C LEU A 184 3.78 -12.05 20.16
N GLU A 185 2.93 -11.04 20.35
CA GLU A 185 1.57 -11.20 20.82
C GLU A 185 0.53 -10.99 19.71
N VAL A 186 0.84 -10.14 18.72
CA VAL A 186 -0.06 -9.84 17.58
C VAL A 186 0.76 -9.66 16.30
N GLY A 187 0.27 -10.18 15.18
CA GLY A 187 0.74 -9.88 13.83
C GLY A 187 -0.20 -8.89 13.15
N HIS A 188 0.33 -7.82 12.57
CA HIS A 188 -0.44 -6.81 11.87
C HIS A 188 0.18 -6.50 10.50
N ALA A 189 -0.53 -6.79 9.41
CA ALA A 189 -0.09 -6.45 8.06
C ALA A 189 -0.77 -5.17 7.56
N SER A 190 0.01 -4.28 6.94
CA SER A 190 -0.50 -3.04 6.35
C SER A 190 -1.14 -3.22 4.97
N ALA A 191 -1.17 -4.43 4.45
CA ALA A 191 -1.84 -4.81 3.20
C ALA A 191 -1.97 -6.33 3.09
N ALA A 192 -2.96 -6.83 2.35
CA ALA A 192 -3.08 -8.22 1.94
C ALA A 192 -2.07 -8.55 0.82
N ALA A 193 -0.78 -8.39 1.12
CA ALA A 193 0.33 -8.43 0.18
C ALA A 193 1.41 -9.45 0.62
N PHE A 194 2.55 -9.47 -0.06
CA PHE A 194 3.66 -10.36 0.32
C PHE A 194 4.24 -10.02 1.70
N CYS A 195 4.09 -8.79 2.15
CA CYS A 195 4.45 -8.42 3.52
C CYS A 195 3.61 -9.16 4.58
N ALA A 196 2.40 -9.61 4.26
CA ALA A 196 1.57 -10.36 5.19
C ALA A 196 2.09 -11.78 5.46
N LEU A 197 2.90 -12.36 4.55
CA LEU A 197 3.35 -13.76 4.64
C LEU A 197 3.99 -14.13 5.99
N PRO A 198 4.88 -13.33 6.62
CA PRO A 198 5.43 -13.67 7.93
C PRO A 198 4.36 -13.76 9.03
N ALA A 199 3.40 -12.83 9.03
CA ALA A 199 2.31 -12.82 10.01
C ALA A 199 1.35 -13.99 9.78
N LEU A 200 1.03 -14.33 8.52
CA LEU A 200 0.24 -15.49 8.14
C LEU A 200 0.91 -16.81 8.59
N CYS A 201 2.22 -16.94 8.37
CA CYS A 201 2.98 -18.09 8.82
C CYS A 201 2.98 -18.20 10.36
N ALA A 202 3.18 -17.10 11.07
CA ALA A 202 3.09 -17.09 12.53
C ALA A 202 1.69 -17.41 13.06
N ARG A 203 0.65 -16.98 12.34
CA ARG A 203 -0.75 -17.38 12.63
C ARG A 203 -0.93 -18.89 12.50
N LEU A 204 -0.45 -19.47 11.41
CA LEU A 204 -0.59 -20.91 11.14
C LEU A 204 0.23 -21.78 12.09
N GLN A 205 1.49 -21.40 12.38
CA GLN A 205 2.41 -22.19 13.20
C GLN A 205 2.17 -22.04 14.71
N ARG A 206 1.84 -20.80 15.17
CA ARG A 206 1.85 -20.44 16.60
C ARG A 206 0.50 -19.90 17.09
N GLY A 207 -0.53 -19.86 16.24
CA GLY A 207 -1.81 -19.25 16.60
C GLY A 207 -1.70 -17.76 16.94
N LEU A 208 -0.70 -17.04 16.37
CA LEU A 208 -0.55 -15.61 16.58
C LEU A 208 -1.78 -14.88 16.03
N PRO A 209 -2.51 -14.05 16.81
CA PRO A 209 -3.59 -13.23 16.28
C PRO A 209 -3.13 -12.40 15.09
N PHE A 210 -3.92 -12.37 14.02
CA PHE A 210 -3.57 -11.69 12.79
C PHE A 210 -4.58 -10.60 12.45
N LEU A 211 -4.10 -9.36 12.42
CA LEU A 211 -4.83 -8.18 11.98
C LEU A 211 -4.36 -7.76 10.59
N LEU A 212 -5.27 -7.28 9.79
CA LEU A 212 -5.00 -6.84 8.42
C LEU A 212 -5.59 -5.45 8.18
N THR A 213 -4.75 -4.44 7.96
CA THR A 213 -5.20 -3.13 7.48
C THR A 213 -5.14 -3.09 5.95
N GLU A 214 -6.21 -2.63 5.30
CA GLU A 214 -6.29 -2.39 3.86
C GLU A 214 -6.35 -0.88 3.58
N HIS A 215 -5.20 -0.30 3.20
CA HIS A 215 -5.10 1.12 2.80
C HIS A 215 -5.65 1.39 1.41
N GLY A 216 -5.72 0.38 0.57
CA GLY A 216 -6.30 0.35 -0.76
C GLY A 216 -6.67 -1.08 -1.10
N VAL A 217 -7.32 -1.31 -2.23
CA VAL A 217 -7.63 -2.67 -2.69
C VAL A 217 -6.41 -3.25 -3.41
N TYR A 218 -5.51 -3.92 -2.65
CA TYR A 218 -4.22 -4.41 -3.15
C TYR A 218 -4.34 -5.20 -4.47
N LEU A 219 -5.24 -6.18 -4.54
CA LEU A 219 -5.43 -6.98 -5.75
C LEU A 219 -5.79 -6.13 -6.96
N ARG A 220 -6.70 -5.14 -6.80
CA ARG A 220 -7.12 -4.22 -7.86
C ARG A 220 -5.93 -3.39 -8.36
N GLU A 221 -5.18 -2.81 -7.45
CA GLU A 221 -4.04 -1.96 -7.76
C GLU A 221 -2.93 -2.74 -8.49
N ARG A 222 -2.62 -3.96 -8.02
CA ARG A 222 -1.61 -4.80 -8.68
C ARG A 222 -2.04 -5.28 -10.06
N VAL A 223 -3.31 -5.63 -10.25
CA VAL A 223 -3.83 -6.02 -11.57
C VAL A 223 -3.80 -4.83 -12.55
N LEU A 224 -4.18 -3.63 -12.10
CA LEU A 224 -4.09 -2.41 -12.90
C LEU A 224 -2.64 -2.11 -13.30
N SER A 225 -1.68 -2.23 -12.38
CA SER A 225 -0.26 -2.07 -12.66
C SER A 225 0.24 -3.06 -13.71
N LEU A 226 -0.06 -4.36 -13.56
CA LEU A 226 0.33 -5.39 -14.54
C LEU A 226 -0.21 -5.11 -15.96
N VAL A 227 -1.39 -4.50 -16.06
CA VAL A 227 -1.99 -4.15 -17.36
C VAL A 227 -1.29 -2.92 -17.95
N ARG A 228 -1.12 -1.86 -17.15
CA ARG A 228 -0.54 -0.60 -17.57
C ARG A 228 0.94 -0.75 -17.99
N ASP A 229 1.71 -1.51 -17.21
CA ASP A 229 3.16 -1.64 -17.40
C ASP A 229 3.52 -2.57 -18.59
N GLY A 230 2.55 -2.93 -19.42
CA GLY A 230 2.79 -3.78 -20.60
C GLY A 230 3.31 -5.18 -20.28
N THR A 231 3.16 -5.63 -19.03
CA THR A 231 3.67 -6.92 -18.55
C THR A 231 3.29 -8.07 -19.50
N PRO A 232 4.20 -8.98 -19.87
CA PRO A 232 3.88 -10.10 -20.77
C PRO A 232 2.76 -11.00 -20.21
N THR A 233 1.98 -11.60 -21.11
CA THR A 233 0.77 -12.39 -20.76
C THR A 233 1.04 -13.48 -19.72
N LEU A 234 2.14 -14.22 -19.86
CA LEU A 234 2.54 -15.25 -18.88
C LEU A 234 2.65 -14.65 -17.47
N GLN A 235 3.38 -13.55 -17.34
CA GLN A 235 3.59 -12.88 -16.05
C GLN A 235 2.28 -12.31 -15.50
N LYS A 236 1.43 -11.69 -16.36
CA LYS A 236 0.11 -11.18 -15.94
C LYS A 236 -0.73 -12.26 -15.29
N ILE A 237 -0.80 -13.46 -15.90
CA ILE A 237 -1.63 -14.54 -15.41
C ILE A 237 -1.05 -15.14 -14.14
N LEU A 238 0.23 -15.49 -14.14
CA LEU A 238 0.87 -16.11 -12.98
C LEU A 238 0.89 -15.18 -11.77
N LEU A 239 1.38 -13.94 -11.95
CA LEU A 239 1.47 -12.98 -10.84
C LEU A 239 0.08 -12.53 -10.39
N GLY A 240 -0.85 -12.28 -11.32
CA GLY A 240 -2.22 -11.91 -10.97
C GLY A 240 -2.94 -12.99 -10.15
N ASN A 241 -2.75 -14.26 -10.49
CA ASN A 241 -3.29 -15.38 -9.71
C ASN A 241 -2.55 -15.55 -8.37
N PHE A 242 -1.24 -15.30 -8.33
CA PHE A 242 -0.48 -15.33 -7.09
C PHE A 242 -0.92 -14.21 -6.13
N TYR A 243 -1.07 -12.97 -6.62
CA TYR A 243 -1.64 -11.88 -5.80
C TYR A 243 -3.02 -12.24 -5.27
N ARG A 244 -3.89 -12.81 -6.12
CA ARG A 244 -5.20 -13.26 -5.67
C ARG A 244 -5.10 -14.33 -4.57
N ALA A 245 -4.23 -15.31 -4.71
CA ALA A 245 -4.02 -16.35 -3.71
C ALA A 245 -3.61 -15.76 -2.35
N ILE A 246 -2.64 -14.83 -2.35
CA ILE A 246 -2.18 -14.16 -1.12
C ILE A 246 -3.29 -13.32 -0.49
N VAL A 247 -4.03 -12.55 -1.30
CA VAL A 247 -5.15 -11.74 -0.79
C VAL A 247 -6.24 -12.64 -0.18
N THR A 248 -6.61 -13.71 -0.89
CA THR A 248 -7.66 -14.63 -0.41
C THR A 248 -7.27 -15.30 0.90
N VAL A 249 -6.04 -15.81 1.01
CA VAL A 249 -5.58 -16.44 2.26
C VAL A 249 -5.42 -15.42 3.39
N SER A 250 -5.01 -14.18 3.08
CA SER A 250 -4.92 -13.11 4.08
C SER A 250 -6.28 -12.79 4.68
N TYR A 251 -7.31 -12.65 3.84
CA TYR A 251 -8.68 -12.43 4.32
C TYR A 251 -9.21 -13.62 5.11
N HIS A 252 -8.96 -14.84 4.64
CA HIS A 252 -9.40 -16.05 5.32
C HIS A 252 -8.82 -16.20 6.74
N LEU A 253 -7.51 -15.93 6.90
CA LEU A 253 -6.79 -16.12 8.16
C LEU A 253 -6.85 -14.93 9.11
N ALA A 254 -7.26 -13.75 8.64
CA ALA A 254 -7.34 -12.56 9.49
C ALA A 254 -8.40 -12.74 10.60
N ASP A 255 -8.01 -12.53 11.85
CA ASP A 255 -8.95 -12.45 12.97
C ASP A 255 -9.75 -11.14 12.92
N ARG A 256 -9.12 -10.06 12.42
CA ARG A 256 -9.77 -8.76 12.16
C ARG A 256 -9.25 -8.18 10.85
N ILE A 257 -10.14 -7.59 10.07
CA ILE A 257 -9.82 -6.82 8.86
C ILE A 257 -10.20 -5.37 9.12
N LEU A 258 -9.23 -4.47 8.93
CA LEU A 258 -9.30 -3.07 9.34
C LEU A 258 -9.11 -2.15 8.12
N PRO A 259 -10.09 -2.12 7.18
CA PRO A 259 -10.01 -1.22 6.04
C PRO A 259 -10.10 0.24 6.47
N VAL A 260 -9.47 1.13 5.70
CA VAL A 260 -9.47 2.57 5.99
C VAL A 260 -10.74 3.28 5.50
N CYS A 261 -11.60 2.60 4.76
CA CYS A 261 -12.87 3.16 4.25
C CYS A 261 -13.88 2.04 3.95
N GLU A 262 -15.17 2.41 3.94
CA GLU A 262 -16.27 1.50 3.59
C GLU A 262 -16.17 0.96 2.15
N PHE A 263 -15.61 1.75 1.22
CA PHE A 263 -15.42 1.29 -0.15
C PHE A 263 -14.55 0.03 -0.23
N ASN A 264 -13.54 -0.11 0.61
CA ASN A 264 -12.66 -1.28 0.62
C ASN A 264 -13.43 -2.54 1.06
N THR A 265 -14.38 -2.42 1.99
CA THR A 265 -15.19 -3.55 2.48
C THR A 265 -15.97 -4.25 1.36
N LEU A 266 -16.36 -3.52 0.32
CA LEU A 266 -17.07 -4.09 -0.84
C LEU A 266 -16.20 -5.12 -1.59
N TRP A 267 -14.91 -4.88 -1.66
CA TRP A 267 -13.97 -5.79 -2.31
C TRP A 267 -13.61 -6.97 -1.43
N GLU A 268 -13.43 -6.73 -0.13
CA GLU A 268 -13.15 -7.75 0.87
C GLU A 268 -14.29 -8.77 0.91
N THR A 269 -15.53 -8.31 1.07
CA THR A 269 -16.74 -9.15 1.09
C THR A 269 -16.98 -9.87 -0.25
N ARG A 270 -16.61 -9.24 -1.37
CA ARG A 270 -16.74 -9.89 -2.69
C ARG A 270 -15.75 -11.04 -2.88
N LEU A 271 -14.57 -10.95 -2.28
CA LEU A 271 -13.55 -12.00 -2.35
C LEU A 271 -13.76 -13.09 -1.32
N ASP A 272 -14.21 -12.72 -0.12
CA ASP A 272 -14.58 -13.63 0.96
C ASP A 272 -15.79 -13.05 1.73
N PRO A 273 -17.01 -13.57 1.52
CA PRO A 273 -18.20 -13.06 2.22
C PRO A 273 -18.15 -13.17 3.75
N THR A 274 -17.33 -14.06 4.29
CA THR A 274 -17.20 -14.22 5.76
C THR A 274 -16.43 -13.08 6.43
N THR A 275 -15.80 -12.22 5.65
CA THR A 275 -15.04 -11.07 6.18
C THR A 275 -15.93 -10.06 6.90
N SER A 276 -17.20 -9.92 6.50
CA SER A 276 -18.13 -8.91 7.04
C SER A 276 -18.27 -8.97 8.57
N GLU A 277 -18.20 -10.15 9.18
CA GLU A 277 -18.30 -10.33 10.63
C GLU A 277 -17.00 -9.93 11.38
N ARG A 278 -15.88 -9.88 10.66
CA ARG A 278 -14.54 -9.59 11.19
C ARG A 278 -14.01 -8.24 10.77
N THR A 279 -14.78 -7.48 9.97
CA THR A 279 -14.38 -6.18 9.46
C THR A 279 -14.79 -5.07 10.41
N ARG A 280 -13.87 -4.14 10.65
CA ARG A 280 -14.10 -2.86 11.33
C ARG A 280 -13.38 -1.77 10.57
N VAL A 281 -14.09 -0.81 10.02
CA VAL A 281 -13.48 0.34 9.35
C VAL A 281 -12.77 1.22 10.37
N ILE A 282 -11.46 1.45 10.18
CA ILE A 282 -10.66 2.39 10.96
C ILE A 282 -10.08 3.41 9.96
N PRO A 283 -10.69 4.59 9.84
CA PRO A 283 -10.24 5.62 8.93
C PRO A 283 -8.82 6.11 9.27
N ASN A 284 -8.08 6.53 8.24
CA ASN A 284 -6.84 7.26 8.48
C ASN A 284 -7.11 8.52 9.29
N GLY A 285 -6.22 8.83 10.22
CA GLY A 285 -6.29 10.01 11.08
C GLY A 285 -5.26 11.07 10.68
N VAL A 286 -5.58 12.33 10.96
CA VAL A 286 -4.66 13.44 10.70
C VAL A 286 -4.31 14.16 12.02
N PRO A 287 -3.02 14.52 12.25
CA PRO A 287 -2.62 15.32 13.41
C PRO A 287 -3.13 16.75 13.28
N VAL A 288 -4.34 16.99 13.80
CA VAL A 288 -5.13 18.22 13.59
C VAL A 288 -4.44 19.48 14.09
N GLY A 289 -3.51 19.35 15.05
CA GLY A 289 -2.69 20.45 15.53
C GLY A 289 -1.65 20.90 14.51
N ARG A 290 -1.01 19.94 13.80
CA ARG A 290 -0.03 20.20 12.74
C ARG A 290 -0.69 20.80 11.50
N PHE A 291 -1.86 20.29 11.12
CA PHE A 291 -2.63 20.74 9.96
C PHE A 291 -3.76 21.69 10.38
N ALA A 292 -3.40 22.77 11.04
CA ALA A 292 -4.35 23.77 11.49
C ALA A 292 -4.58 24.89 10.45
N PRO A 293 -5.77 25.53 10.43
CA PRO A 293 -6.00 26.72 9.63
C PRO A 293 -5.04 27.87 10.02
N ARG A 294 -4.72 28.72 9.04
CA ARG A 294 -3.94 29.97 9.25
C ARG A 294 -4.81 31.14 8.86
N PRO A 295 -5.58 31.69 9.79
CA PRO A 295 -6.55 32.74 9.50
C PRO A 295 -5.89 34.05 8.99
N ASP A 296 -4.67 34.34 9.43
CA ASP A 296 -3.94 35.53 9.04
C ASP A 296 -3.13 35.43 7.75
N ALA A 297 -3.21 34.28 7.05
CA ALA A 297 -2.53 34.11 5.78
C ALA A 297 -3.19 34.99 4.70
N ALA A 298 -2.36 35.75 3.96
CA ALA A 298 -2.82 36.52 2.82
C ALA A 298 -3.54 35.61 1.79
N ASP A 299 -4.55 36.20 1.10
CA ASP A 299 -5.22 35.47 0.01
C ASP A 299 -4.19 35.11 -1.07
N PRO A 300 -4.03 33.80 -1.39
CA PRO A 300 -3.08 33.37 -2.41
C PRO A 300 -3.51 33.70 -3.85
N GLY A 301 -4.70 34.31 -4.02
CA GLY A 301 -5.32 34.47 -5.33
C GLY A 301 -5.82 33.12 -5.91
N PRO A 302 -6.09 33.02 -7.21
CA PRO A 302 -6.65 31.83 -7.83
C PRO A 302 -5.59 30.72 -8.04
N VAL A 303 -5.02 30.21 -6.95
CA VAL A 303 -4.03 29.12 -6.95
C VAL A 303 -4.72 27.81 -6.58
N ALA A 304 -4.62 26.81 -7.45
CA ALA A 304 -4.94 25.43 -7.14
C ALA A 304 -3.65 24.69 -6.71
N VAL A 305 -3.75 23.85 -5.69
CA VAL A 305 -2.63 23.04 -5.20
C VAL A 305 -2.98 21.57 -5.26
N PHE A 306 -2.10 20.77 -5.87
CA PHE A 306 -2.08 19.32 -5.76
C PHE A 306 -0.92 18.93 -4.83
N VAL A 307 -1.20 18.02 -3.89
CA VAL A 307 -0.17 17.41 -3.03
C VAL A 307 -0.28 15.89 -3.09
N GLY A 308 0.75 15.24 -3.60
CA GLY A 308 0.80 13.80 -3.76
C GLY A 308 1.90 13.36 -4.72
N ARG A 309 2.15 12.06 -4.80
CA ARG A 309 3.09 11.51 -5.78
C ARG A 309 2.62 11.83 -7.20
N VAL A 310 3.56 12.16 -8.07
CA VAL A 310 3.29 12.31 -9.51
C VAL A 310 3.35 10.92 -10.14
N ASP A 311 2.22 10.24 -10.14
CA ASP A 311 2.08 8.90 -10.74
C ASP A 311 0.72 8.76 -11.45
N PRO A 312 0.59 7.80 -12.38
CA PRO A 312 -0.64 7.64 -13.19
C PRO A 312 -1.92 7.40 -12.41
N LEU A 313 -1.87 6.83 -11.18
CA LEU A 313 -3.08 6.64 -10.37
C LEU A 313 -3.66 7.96 -9.87
N LYS A 314 -2.85 9.03 -9.84
CA LYS A 314 -3.29 10.38 -9.47
C LYS A 314 -3.92 11.14 -10.63
N ASP A 315 -3.82 10.65 -11.86
CA ASP A 315 -4.46 11.17 -13.09
C ASP A 315 -4.25 12.69 -13.26
N LEU A 316 -2.99 13.11 -13.19
CA LEU A 316 -2.63 14.50 -13.41
C LEU A 316 -2.91 14.96 -14.85
N GLU A 317 -3.07 14.04 -15.78
CA GLU A 317 -3.49 14.31 -17.17
C GLU A 317 -4.89 14.96 -17.18
N THR A 318 -5.86 14.36 -16.46
CA THR A 318 -7.18 14.94 -16.27
C THR A 318 -7.11 16.28 -15.54
N LEU A 319 -6.25 16.42 -14.52
CA LEU A 319 -6.06 17.68 -13.82
C LEU A 319 -5.54 18.79 -14.72
N LEU A 320 -4.52 18.52 -15.54
CA LEU A 320 -3.95 19.49 -16.47
C LEU A 320 -4.96 19.91 -17.55
N ALA A 321 -5.71 18.95 -18.09
CA ALA A 321 -6.78 19.24 -19.03
C ALA A 321 -7.89 20.11 -18.40
N ALA A 322 -8.31 19.79 -17.17
CA ALA A 322 -9.27 20.58 -16.41
C ALA A 322 -8.75 21.99 -16.09
N PHE A 323 -7.50 22.09 -15.70
CA PHE A 323 -6.87 23.38 -15.39
C PHE A 323 -6.76 24.27 -16.63
N ALA A 324 -6.42 23.71 -17.79
CA ALA A 324 -6.43 24.44 -19.07
C ALA A 324 -7.82 25.02 -19.39
N LEU A 325 -8.90 24.26 -19.16
CA LEU A 325 -10.27 24.75 -19.29
C LEU A 325 -10.60 25.84 -18.25
N ALA A 326 -10.19 25.63 -17.00
CA ALA A 326 -10.44 26.60 -15.93
C ALA A 326 -9.77 27.96 -16.21
N ARG A 327 -8.56 27.96 -16.78
CA ARG A 327 -7.84 29.18 -17.16
C ARG A 327 -8.51 30.02 -18.21
N GLN A 328 -9.33 29.44 -19.08
CA GLN A 328 -10.13 30.22 -20.05
C GLN A 328 -11.14 31.13 -19.32
N ALA A 329 -11.66 30.70 -18.17
CA ALA A 329 -12.61 31.46 -17.36
C ALA A 329 -11.93 32.32 -16.26
N ILE A 330 -10.73 31.93 -15.84
CA ILE A 330 -9.92 32.60 -14.80
C ILE A 330 -8.46 32.70 -15.31
N PRO A 331 -8.13 33.70 -16.13
CA PRO A 331 -6.82 33.80 -16.80
C PRO A 331 -5.61 33.85 -15.86
N ASP A 332 -5.78 34.40 -14.65
CA ASP A 332 -4.73 34.51 -13.65
C ASP A 332 -4.57 33.24 -12.79
N ALA A 333 -5.35 32.18 -13.05
CA ALA A 333 -5.27 30.94 -12.32
C ALA A 333 -3.88 30.30 -12.46
N ARG A 334 -3.39 29.73 -11.36
CA ARG A 334 -2.13 29.00 -11.26
C ARG A 334 -2.37 27.61 -10.67
N LEU A 335 -1.52 26.67 -11.06
CA LEU A 335 -1.50 25.31 -10.51
C LEU A 335 -0.12 25.01 -9.96
N GLU A 336 -0.04 24.61 -8.70
CA GLU A 336 1.18 24.10 -8.07
C GLU A 336 1.03 22.60 -7.81
N ILE A 337 1.98 21.82 -8.29
CA ILE A 337 2.03 20.34 -8.15
C ILE A 337 3.20 20.03 -7.22
N TRP A 338 2.87 19.51 -6.02
CA TRP A 338 3.82 19.17 -4.98
C TRP A 338 3.89 17.66 -4.79
N GLY A 339 5.06 17.09 -4.88
CA GLY A 339 5.33 15.68 -4.63
C GLY A 339 6.45 15.11 -5.48
N PRO A 340 6.94 13.91 -5.12
CA PRO A 340 7.99 13.24 -5.86
C PRO A 340 7.47 12.75 -7.22
N GLU A 341 8.30 12.94 -8.25
CA GLU A 341 8.12 12.37 -9.58
C GLU A 341 8.72 10.95 -9.58
N THR A 342 7.88 9.94 -9.46
CA THR A 342 8.32 8.54 -9.31
C THR A 342 8.43 7.79 -10.64
N ASP A 343 7.83 8.34 -11.70
CA ASP A 343 7.81 7.78 -13.05
C ASP A 343 8.30 8.85 -14.04
N PRO A 344 9.56 8.73 -14.56
CA PRO A 344 10.12 9.71 -15.49
C PRO A 344 9.35 9.84 -16.81
N ASP A 345 8.83 8.73 -17.34
CA ASP A 345 8.09 8.72 -18.60
C ASP A 345 6.74 9.42 -18.42
N TYR A 346 6.06 9.17 -17.31
CA TYR A 346 4.83 9.88 -16.96
C TYR A 346 5.07 11.37 -16.73
N SER A 347 6.16 11.73 -16.06
CA SER A 347 6.54 13.13 -15.85
C SER A 347 6.82 13.84 -17.18
N ALA A 348 7.49 13.17 -18.13
CA ALA A 348 7.73 13.72 -19.47
C ALA A 348 6.42 13.93 -20.24
N LEU A 349 5.48 12.96 -20.17
CA LEU A 349 4.17 13.06 -20.78
C LEU A 349 3.39 14.28 -20.23
N LEU A 350 3.37 14.49 -18.92
CA LEU A 350 2.69 15.63 -18.29
C LEU A 350 3.30 16.98 -18.73
N ARG A 351 4.64 17.07 -18.83
CA ARG A 351 5.31 18.27 -19.31
C ARG A 351 4.99 18.55 -20.79
N GLY A 352 4.89 17.53 -21.61
CA GLY A 352 4.40 17.62 -22.99
C GLY A 352 2.98 18.20 -23.05
N GLN A 353 2.07 17.64 -22.27
CA GLN A 353 0.67 18.12 -22.17
C GLN A 353 0.59 19.59 -21.72
N VAL A 354 1.42 20.02 -20.78
CA VAL A 354 1.50 21.41 -20.34
C VAL A 354 1.97 22.34 -21.48
N ALA A 355 2.94 21.90 -22.25
CA ALA A 355 3.44 22.67 -23.40
C ALA A 355 2.40 22.76 -24.54
N ASP A 356 1.79 21.63 -24.90
CA ASP A 356 0.77 21.55 -25.95
C ASP A 356 -0.47 22.39 -25.63
N ALA A 357 -0.88 22.44 -24.35
CA ALA A 357 -1.98 23.27 -23.91
C ALA A 357 -1.63 24.76 -23.73
N GLY A 358 -0.36 25.15 -23.87
CA GLY A 358 0.08 26.52 -23.71
C GLY A 358 -0.06 27.09 -22.29
N ILE A 359 -0.11 26.22 -21.28
CA ILE A 359 -0.31 26.60 -19.86
C ILE A 359 0.99 26.64 -19.03
N GLY A 360 2.14 26.48 -19.66
CA GLY A 360 3.46 26.40 -19.00
C GLY A 360 3.72 27.50 -17.96
N PRO A 361 3.49 28.79 -18.26
CA PRO A 361 3.71 29.87 -17.30
C PRO A 361 2.83 29.82 -16.03
N ALA A 362 1.77 29.01 -16.04
CA ALA A 362 0.78 28.92 -14.97
C ALA A 362 0.87 27.59 -14.18
N VAL A 363 1.66 26.61 -14.62
CA VAL A 363 1.82 25.31 -13.96
C VAL A 363 3.24 25.20 -13.40
N ALA A 364 3.34 24.91 -12.11
CA ALA A 364 4.63 24.74 -11.44
C ALA A 364 4.73 23.36 -10.79
N PHE A 365 5.67 22.53 -11.26
CA PHE A 365 6.08 21.30 -10.58
C PHE A 365 7.10 21.67 -9.49
N ARG A 366 6.70 21.56 -8.23
CA ARG A 366 7.45 22.04 -7.06
C ARG A 366 8.37 20.97 -6.46
N GLY A 367 8.18 19.70 -6.86
CA GLY A 367 8.90 18.59 -6.25
C GLY A 367 8.37 18.22 -4.84
N PRO A 368 9.07 17.32 -4.14
CA PRO A 368 8.67 16.88 -2.79
C PRO A 368 8.79 18.00 -1.75
N THR A 369 7.93 17.94 -0.74
CA THR A 369 7.98 18.86 0.42
C THR A 369 8.02 18.04 1.71
N SER A 370 8.82 18.50 2.67
CA SER A 370 8.83 17.99 4.06
C SER A 370 7.78 18.66 4.93
N VAL A 371 7.16 19.75 4.43
CA VAL A 371 6.17 20.57 5.16
C VAL A 371 4.89 20.72 4.30
N PRO A 372 4.08 19.64 4.16
CA PRO A 372 2.88 19.67 3.32
C PRO A 372 1.87 20.76 3.72
N VAL A 373 1.79 21.10 5.00
CA VAL A 373 0.90 22.15 5.50
C VAL A 373 1.15 23.49 4.81
N ASP A 374 2.40 23.83 4.50
CA ASP A 374 2.72 25.07 3.79
C ASP A 374 2.21 25.05 2.34
N ALA A 375 2.33 23.88 1.68
CA ALA A 375 1.79 23.71 0.33
C ALA A 375 0.27 23.91 0.31
N PHE A 376 -0.48 23.32 1.26
CA PHE A 376 -1.93 23.52 1.34
C PHE A 376 -2.31 25.00 1.56
N HIS A 377 -1.55 25.72 2.36
CA HIS A 377 -1.82 27.16 2.62
C HIS A 377 -1.49 28.07 1.44
N ARG A 378 -0.71 27.62 0.47
CA ARG A 378 -0.47 28.35 -0.79
C ARG A 378 -1.64 28.29 -1.76
N GLY A 379 -2.59 27.38 -1.58
CA GLY A 379 -3.75 27.22 -2.45
C GLY A 379 -5.00 27.92 -1.95
N ARG A 380 -5.74 28.52 -2.85
CA ARG A 380 -7.14 28.91 -2.62
C ARG A 380 -8.04 27.69 -2.59
N VAL A 381 -7.65 26.63 -3.33
CA VAL A 381 -8.30 25.33 -3.40
C VAL A 381 -7.23 24.24 -3.50
N VAL A 382 -7.48 23.11 -2.84
CA VAL A 382 -6.71 21.87 -3.05
C VAL A 382 -7.47 20.96 -4.00
N VAL A 383 -6.76 20.30 -4.91
CA VAL A 383 -7.38 19.46 -5.94
C VAL A 383 -6.77 18.05 -5.95
N GLN A 384 -7.64 17.04 -6.11
CA GLN A 384 -7.26 15.64 -6.32
C GLN A 384 -8.04 15.07 -7.49
N SER A 385 -7.33 14.51 -8.47
CA SER A 385 -7.89 13.96 -9.73
C SER A 385 -7.83 12.44 -9.84
N SER A 386 -7.51 11.76 -8.75
CA SER A 386 -7.13 10.35 -8.72
C SER A 386 -8.13 9.40 -9.39
N LEU A 387 -7.60 8.30 -9.97
CA LEU A 387 -8.39 7.18 -10.50
C LEU A 387 -8.75 6.15 -9.41
N SER A 388 -7.96 6.08 -8.37
CA SER A 388 -8.14 5.14 -7.27
C SER A 388 -7.50 5.68 -6.00
N GLU A 389 -8.24 5.60 -4.90
CA GLU A 389 -7.79 5.93 -3.55
C GLU A 389 -8.42 4.93 -2.55
N GLY A 390 -7.71 4.72 -1.43
CA GLY A 390 -8.36 4.26 -0.22
C GLY A 390 -8.93 5.47 0.53
N MET A 391 -8.20 5.96 1.52
CA MET A 391 -8.50 7.21 2.21
C MET A 391 -7.26 8.11 2.17
N PRO A 392 -7.19 9.10 1.26
CA PRO A 392 -5.97 9.85 1.00
C PRO A 392 -5.67 10.85 2.12
N PHE A 393 -4.48 10.78 2.72
CA PHE A 393 -4.02 11.72 3.75
C PHE A 393 -4.06 13.17 3.26
N SER A 394 -3.63 13.44 2.02
CA SER A 394 -3.62 14.81 1.49
C SER A 394 -5.01 15.46 1.43
N LEU A 395 -6.09 14.66 1.27
CA LEU A 395 -7.46 15.14 1.39
C LEU A 395 -7.79 15.53 2.83
N LEU A 396 -7.49 14.63 3.78
CA LEU A 396 -7.74 14.86 5.20
C LEU A 396 -6.94 16.05 5.72
N GLU A 397 -5.67 16.15 5.36
CA GLU A 397 -4.74 17.22 5.72
C GLU A 397 -5.21 18.60 5.18
N ALA A 398 -5.62 18.65 3.90
CA ALA A 398 -6.13 19.86 3.28
C ALA A 398 -7.43 20.34 3.96
N MET A 399 -8.36 19.42 4.21
CA MET A 399 -9.60 19.72 4.93
C MET A 399 -9.32 20.14 6.37
N SER A 400 -8.35 19.53 7.02
CA SER A 400 -7.88 19.90 8.37
C SER A 400 -7.34 21.33 8.39
N CYS A 401 -6.61 21.77 7.34
CA CYS A 401 -6.16 23.15 7.16
C CYS A 401 -7.31 24.15 6.87
N GLY A 402 -8.56 23.69 6.82
CA GLY A 402 -9.69 24.54 6.48
C GLY A 402 -9.70 25.00 5.01
N ARG A 403 -9.16 24.18 4.10
CA ARG A 403 -9.15 24.52 2.67
C ARG A 403 -10.37 23.94 1.96
N PRO A 404 -10.96 24.68 0.99
CA PRO A 404 -11.81 24.07 -0.01
C PRO A 404 -11.04 22.98 -0.75
N VAL A 405 -11.68 21.83 -0.97
CA VAL A 405 -11.09 20.71 -1.70
C VAL A 405 -12.02 20.32 -2.85
N VAL A 406 -11.46 20.12 -4.03
CA VAL A 406 -12.14 19.52 -5.18
C VAL A 406 -11.50 18.17 -5.45
N ALA A 407 -12.28 17.10 -5.47
CA ALA A 407 -11.75 15.76 -5.65
C ALA A 407 -12.63 14.86 -6.51
N THR A 408 -12.02 13.85 -7.12
CA THR A 408 -12.72 12.79 -7.83
C THR A 408 -13.40 11.80 -6.87
N ALA A 409 -14.59 11.33 -7.24
CA ALA A 409 -15.43 10.40 -6.46
C ALA A 409 -14.91 8.97 -6.56
N VAL A 410 -13.75 8.68 -5.94
CA VAL A 410 -13.12 7.36 -5.97
C VAL A 410 -12.77 6.88 -4.55
N GLY A 411 -12.86 5.56 -4.32
CA GLY A 411 -12.52 4.97 -3.03
C GLY A 411 -13.28 5.59 -1.86
N GLY A 412 -12.57 5.91 -0.80
CA GLY A 412 -13.10 6.56 0.41
C GLY A 412 -13.28 8.09 0.29
N VAL A 413 -12.92 8.72 -0.83
CA VAL A 413 -13.07 10.18 -1.00
C VAL A 413 -14.51 10.65 -0.77
N PRO A 414 -15.58 9.97 -1.27
CA PRO A 414 -16.96 10.35 -0.99
C PRO A 414 -17.34 10.25 0.49
N GLU A 415 -16.68 9.41 1.25
CA GLU A 415 -16.94 9.25 2.69
C GLU A 415 -16.41 10.44 3.49
N VAL A 416 -15.37 11.09 2.99
CA VAL A 416 -14.74 12.26 3.60
C VAL A 416 -15.37 13.55 3.12
N LEU A 417 -15.43 13.77 1.80
CA LEU A 417 -15.84 15.05 1.22
C LEU A 417 -17.35 15.22 1.14
N GLN A 418 -18.11 14.16 1.15
CA GLN A 418 -19.56 14.08 0.94
C GLN A 418 -20.02 14.54 -0.46
N PRO A 419 -21.17 14.03 -0.93
CA PRO A 419 -21.75 14.46 -2.20
C PRO A 419 -22.00 15.97 -2.23
N GLY A 420 -21.59 16.61 -3.32
CA GLY A 420 -21.74 18.06 -3.48
C GLY A 420 -20.94 18.58 -4.67
N PRO A 421 -20.87 19.89 -4.84
CA PRO A 421 -20.21 20.51 -6.00
C PRO A 421 -18.69 20.33 -6.03
N TRP A 422 -18.12 19.82 -4.97
CA TRP A 422 -16.67 19.59 -4.80
C TRP A 422 -16.23 18.17 -5.14
N LEU A 423 -17.20 17.25 -5.31
CA LEU A 423 -16.97 15.86 -5.64
C LEU A 423 -17.39 15.61 -7.09
N VAL A 424 -16.44 15.22 -7.95
CA VAL A 424 -16.66 15.09 -9.39
C VAL A 424 -16.36 13.66 -9.88
N PRO A 425 -16.92 13.23 -11.02
CA PRO A 425 -16.55 11.94 -11.62
C PRO A 425 -15.05 11.88 -11.96
N PRO A 426 -14.38 10.71 -11.81
CA PRO A 426 -13.03 10.53 -12.31
C PRO A 426 -12.99 10.63 -13.84
N GLN A 427 -11.84 11.02 -14.39
CA GLN A 427 -11.61 11.15 -15.84
C GLN A 427 -12.59 12.13 -16.55
N ASP A 428 -13.15 13.08 -15.82
CA ASP A 428 -14.00 14.14 -16.38
C ASP A 428 -13.34 15.52 -16.17
N PRO A 429 -12.51 15.97 -17.12
CA PRO A 429 -11.84 17.25 -17.03
C PRO A 429 -12.81 18.45 -17.06
N ARG A 430 -14.02 18.29 -17.64
CA ARG A 430 -15.02 19.37 -17.68
C ARG A 430 -15.68 19.56 -16.32
N ALA A 431 -16.08 18.47 -15.66
CA ALA A 431 -16.64 18.52 -14.32
C ALA A 431 -15.60 19.06 -13.32
N LEU A 432 -14.35 18.61 -13.42
CA LEU A 432 -13.25 19.08 -12.58
C LEU A 432 -12.97 20.57 -12.79
N ALA A 433 -12.94 21.04 -14.04
CA ALA A 433 -12.79 22.47 -14.38
C ALA A 433 -13.92 23.31 -13.80
N ALA A 434 -15.19 22.89 -13.95
CA ALA A 434 -16.33 23.61 -13.42
C ALA A 434 -16.25 23.78 -11.89
N SER A 435 -15.82 22.73 -11.17
CA SER A 435 -15.62 22.80 -9.72
C SER A 435 -14.44 23.68 -9.33
N LEU A 436 -13.33 23.66 -10.07
CA LEU A 436 -12.19 24.58 -9.86
C LEU A 436 -12.61 26.02 -10.08
N ILE A 437 -13.32 26.35 -11.16
CA ILE A 437 -13.83 27.69 -11.44
C ILE A 437 -14.74 28.17 -10.30
N ARG A 438 -15.63 27.31 -9.80
CA ARG A 438 -16.48 27.61 -8.65
C ARG A 438 -15.63 27.94 -7.43
N ALA A 439 -14.62 27.11 -7.11
CA ALA A 439 -13.74 27.30 -5.97
C ALA A 439 -12.93 28.61 -6.06
N PHE A 440 -12.45 28.99 -7.24
CA PHE A 440 -11.74 30.25 -7.46
C PHE A 440 -12.65 31.47 -7.30
N ARG A 441 -13.94 31.36 -7.55
CA ARG A 441 -14.93 32.44 -7.47
C ARG A 441 -15.57 32.61 -6.09
N LEU A 442 -15.28 31.75 -5.12
CA LEU A 442 -15.76 31.91 -3.75
C LEU A 442 -15.32 33.25 -3.19
N THR A 443 -16.22 33.98 -2.53
CA THR A 443 -15.80 35.09 -1.66
C THR A 443 -14.97 34.60 -0.49
N ASP A 444 -14.33 35.49 0.26
CA ASP A 444 -13.54 35.10 1.43
C ASP A 444 -14.43 34.48 2.51
N GLU A 445 -15.65 35.02 2.70
CA GLU A 445 -16.64 34.47 3.63
C GLU A 445 -17.12 33.07 3.22
N GLU A 446 -17.44 32.90 1.95
CA GLU A 446 -17.84 31.58 1.42
C GLU A 446 -16.71 30.55 1.56
N ARG A 447 -15.48 30.95 1.24
CA ARG A 447 -14.28 30.11 1.38
C ARG A 447 -14.04 29.70 2.83
N ALA A 448 -14.17 30.66 3.75
CA ALA A 448 -14.06 30.40 5.19
C ALA A 448 -15.15 29.43 5.67
N ALA A 449 -16.40 29.61 5.22
CA ALA A 449 -17.51 28.72 5.57
C ALA A 449 -17.29 27.27 5.08
N VAL A 450 -16.83 27.10 3.81
CA VAL A 450 -16.48 25.78 3.28
C VAL A 450 -15.32 25.17 4.09
N GLY A 451 -14.31 25.97 4.39
CA GLY A 451 -13.15 25.53 5.17
C GLY A 451 -13.54 25.09 6.59
N GLU A 452 -14.44 25.81 7.24
CA GLU A 452 -14.93 25.47 8.58
C GLU A 452 -15.70 24.15 8.58
N VAL A 453 -16.57 23.93 7.60
CA VAL A 453 -17.29 22.65 7.44
C VAL A 453 -16.31 21.49 7.25
N ASN A 454 -15.30 21.66 6.39
CA ASN A 454 -14.26 20.68 6.16
C ASN A 454 -13.49 20.37 7.45
N ARG A 455 -13.02 21.40 8.14
CA ARG A 455 -12.26 21.28 9.40
C ARG A 455 -13.06 20.56 10.49
N ARG A 456 -14.32 20.96 10.70
CA ARG A 456 -15.20 20.36 11.72
C ARG A 456 -15.35 18.86 11.46
N ARG A 457 -15.57 18.47 10.19
CA ARG A 457 -15.69 17.07 9.82
C ARG A 457 -14.43 16.25 10.16
N ILE A 458 -13.24 16.83 9.92
CA ILE A 458 -11.98 16.17 10.29
C ILE A 458 -11.88 16.00 11.81
N LEU A 459 -12.17 17.05 12.58
CA LEU A 459 -12.13 17.00 14.05
C LEU A 459 -13.10 15.95 14.63
N GLU A 460 -14.26 15.80 14.02
CA GLU A 460 -15.30 14.87 14.51
C GLU A 460 -15.01 13.40 14.17
N ARG A 461 -14.31 13.10 13.05
CA ARG A 461 -14.27 11.75 12.51
C ARG A 461 -12.90 11.23 12.05
N PHE A 462 -11.94 12.11 11.86
CA PHE A 462 -10.67 11.77 11.21
C PHE A 462 -9.47 12.37 11.94
N ALA A 463 -9.59 12.64 13.24
CA ALA A 463 -8.46 13.02 14.06
C ALA A 463 -7.56 11.80 14.34
N GLU A 464 -6.25 12.03 14.38
CA GLU A 464 -5.25 10.99 14.61
C GLU A 464 -5.48 10.20 15.89
N GLU A 465 -5.87 10.89 16.97
CA GLU A 465 -6.12 10.30 18.27
C GLU A 465 -7.25 9.25 18.22
N GLN A 466 -8.26 9.47 17.37
CA GLN A 466 -9.36 8.51 17.20
C GLN A 466 -8.90 7.24 16.48
N MET A 467 -8.06 7.39 15.46
CA MET A 467 -7.45 6.28 14.73
C MET A 467 -6.57 5.44 15.68
N LEU A 468 -5.68 6.11 16.41
CA LEU A 468 -4.75 5.45 17.34
C LEU A 468 -5.50 4.70 18.46
N ALA A 469 -6.51 5.32 19.06
CA ALA A 469 -7.34 4.67 20.09
C ALA A 469 -8.05 3.41 19.55
N ALA A 470 -8.50 3.44 18.30
CA ALA A 470 -9.15 2.28 17.68
C ALA A 470 -8.16 1.13 17.43
N TYR A 471 -6.92 1.43 17.02
CA TYR A 471 -5.88 0.40 16.86
C TYR A 471 -5.38 -0.14 18.20
N ASP A 472 -5.21 0.69 19.23
CA ASP A 472 -4.88 0.23 20.59
C ASP A 472 -5.93 -0.75 21.12
N GLU A 473 -7.21 -0.43 20.95
CA GLU A 473 -8.33 -1.32 21.32
C GLU A 473 -8.22 -2.67 20.60
N GLU A 474 -7.97 -2.69 19.28
CA GLU A 474 -7.85 -3.94 18.52
C GLU A 474 -6.63 -4.77 18.95
N TYR A 475 -5.50 -4.13 19.26
CA TYR A 475 -4.33 -4.85 19.76
C TYR A 475 -4.60 -5.51 21.13
N ARG A 476 -5.15 -4.77 22.09
CA ARG A 476 -5.48 -5.30 23.43
C ARG A 476 -6.50 -6.42 23.34
N ARG A 477 -7.58 -6.19 22.59
CA ARG A 477 -8.63 -7.20 22.38
C ARG A 477 -8.07 -8.50 21.78
N SER A 478 -7.17 -8.41 20.79
CA SER A 478 -6.59 -9.59 20.16
C SER A 478 -5.75 -10.42 21.13
N VAL A 479 -5.03 -9.76 22.03
CA VAL A 479 -4.24 -10.43 23.08
C VAL A 479 -5.17 -11.10 24.10
N ASP A 480 -6.21 -10.42 24.54
CA ASP A 480 -7.16 -10.94 25.55
C ASP A 480 -7.90 -12.17 25.02
N LEU A 481 -8.42 -12.13 23.79
CA LEU A 481 -9.07 -13.28 23.15
C LEU A 481 -8.12 -14.48 23.01
N ARG A 482 -6.84 -14.25 22.70
CA ARG A 482 -5.84 -15.32 22.66
C ARG A 482 -5.61 -15.96 24.02
N ARG A 483 -5.54 -15.14 25.08
CA ARG A 483 -5.36 -15.62 26.46
C ARG A 483 -6.57 -16.44 26.93
N GLU A 484 -7.77 -15.98 26.63
CA GLU A 484 -9.02 -16.69 26.92
C GLU A 484 -9.09 -18.04 26.19
N ALA A 485 -8.67 -18.09 24.92
CA ALA A 485 -8.66 -19.34 24.15
C ALA A 485 -7.60 -20.35 24.63
N ALA A 486 -6.56 -19.89 25.35
CA ALA A 486 -5.51 -20.73 25.90
C ALA A 486 -5.76 -21.21 27.35
N ALA A 487 -6.75 -20.63 28.04
CA ALA A 487 -7.16 -20.96 29.40
C ALA A 487 -8.22 -22.06 29.42
#